data_caab72a42124a06115d7f23a813ed727
#
_entry.id   caab72a42124a06115d7f23a813ed727
#
_cell.length_a   1.000
_cell.length_b   1.000
_cell.length_c   1.000
_cell.angle_alpha   90.00
_cell.angle_beta   90.00
_cell.angle_gamma   90.00
#
_symmetry.space_group_name_H-M   'P 1'
#
loop_
_entity.id
_entity.type
_entity.pdbx_description
1 polymer ?
#
loop_
_entity_poly.entity_id
_entity_poly.type
_entity_poly.pdbx_seq_one_letter_code
_entity_poly.pdbx_strand_id
1 'polypeptide(L)'
;MRIRTQKGFTLIELLIVVAIIGIIAAIAVPGLLRARMSGNEASAIGSLRAINTAEVNYSQQCNGYAPVLTELKAAGNYLSPDMTATASVAKSGYTVTLAAGAGNSVLATQASGCTASGTNFYASAVPLTKGSTGTRAFGTDEQGTIWQNSAGTAPPQPFTAAGTIGVIQ
;
A
#
# COMPACT_ATOMS: atom_id res chain seq x y z
N MET A 1 -0.47 -58.78 -29.65
CA MET A 1 -0.99 -57.69 -28.80
C MET A 1 -0.32 -57.78 -27.42
N ARG A 2 0.60 -56.86 -27.06
CA ARG A 2 1.31 -56.91 -25.77
C ARG A 2 0.47 -56.12 -24.76
N ILE A 3 -0.15 -56.78 -23.83
CA ILE A 3 -0.85 -56.16 -22.70
C ILE A 3 0.23 -55.59 -21.76
N ARG A 4 0.35 -54.27 -21.69
CA ARG A 4 1.22 -53.61 -20.71
C ARG A 4 0.53 -53.75 -19.34
N THR A 5 1.16 -54.47 -18.45
CA THR A 5 0.74 -54.54 -17.04
C THR A 5 0.89 -53.14 -16.42
N GLN A 6 -0.20 -52.43 -16.17
CA GLN A 6 -0.23 -51.21 -15.40
C GLN A 6 0.02 -51.56 -13.93
N LYS A 7 1.13 -51.10 -13.39
CA LYS A 7 1.39 -51.18 -11.95
C LYS A 7 0.53 -50.14 -11.25
N GLY A 8 -0.39 -50.55 -10.40
CA GLY A 8 -1.22 -49.66 -9.57
C GLY A 8 -0.40 -49.08 -8.42
N PHE A 9 -0.75 -47.88 -7.98
CA PHE A 9 -0.18 -47.24 -6.80
C PHE A 9 -0.68 -47.92 -5.52
N THR A 10 0.20 -48.11 -4.55
CA THR A 10 -0.18 -48.65 -3.23
C THR A 10 -0.77 -47.53 -2.35
N LEU A 11 -1.71 -47.85 -1.47
CA LEU A 11 -2.29 -46.92 -0.52
C LEU A 11 -1.24 -46.32 0.41
N ILE A 12 -0.23 -47.12 0.80
CA ILE A 12 0.83 -46.66 1.69
C ILE A 12 1.79 -45.67 1.01
N GLU A 13 2.08 -45.81 -0.27
CA GLU A 13 2.88 -44.82 -1.02
C GLU A 13 2.18 -43.45 -1.06
N LEU A 14 0.88 -43.45 -1.28
CA LEU A 14 0.12 -42.19 -1.25
C LEU A 14 0.09 -41.57 0.15
N LEU A 15 -0.07 -42.41 1.19
CA LEU A 15 -0.19 -41.93 2.57
C LEU A 15 1.13 -41.30 3.06
N ILE A 16 2.29 -41.89 2.73
CA ILE A 16 3.60 -41.34 3.09
C ILE A 16 3.82 -39.98 2.39
N VAL A 17 3.50 -39.87 1.10
CA VAL A 17 3.68 -38.61 0.34
C VAL A 17 2.84 -37.50 0.93
N VAL A 18 1.57 -37.76 1.23
CA VAL A 18 0.68 -36.75 1.83
C VAL A 18 1.17 -36.34 3.23
N ALA A 19 1.67 -37.32 4.03
CA ALA A 19 2.23 -37.01 5.35
C ALA A 19 3.46 -36.09 5.26
N ILE A 20 4.38 -36.33 4.32
CA ILE A 20 5.56 -35.50 4.13
C ILE A 20 5.17 -34.10 3.66
N ILE A 21 4.25 -34.00 2.67
CA ILE A 21 3.74 -32.70 2.20
C ILE A 21 3.10 -31.92 3.36
N GLY A 22 2.29 -32.58 4.20
CA GLY A 22 1.67 -31.99 5.37
C GLY A 22 2.67 -31.39 6.36
N ILE A 23 3.75 -32.10 6.65
CA ILE A 23 4.82 -31.63 7.55
C ILE A 23 5.52 -30.40 6.95
N ILE A 24 5.89 -30.45 5.68
CA ILE A 24 6.55 -29.33 4.99
C ILE A 24 5.62 -28.10 4.96
N ALA A 25 4.35 -28.30 4.61
CA ALA A 25 3.36 -27.23 4.55
C ALA A 25 3.15 -26.56 5.92
N ALA A 26 3.09 -27.36 7.01
CA ALA A 26 2.90 -26.84 8.36
C ALA A 26 4.02 -25.88 8.79
N ILE A 27 5.24 -26.07 8.31
CA ILE A 27 6.38 -25.18 8.60
C ILE A 27 6.47 -24.02 7.62
N ALA A 28 6.19 -24.27 6.32
CA ALA A 28 6.42 -23.29 5.26
C ALA A 28 5.32 -22.21 5.20
N VAL A 29 4.04 -22.58 5.43
CA VAL A 29 2.90 -21.65 5.27
C VAL A 29 2.97 -20.45 6.20
N PRO A 30 3.25 -20.55 7.51
CA PRO A 30 3.37 -19.38 8.38
C PRO A 30 4.52 -18.45 7.98
N GLY A 31 5.64 -19.00 7.51
CA GLY A 31 6.77 -18.23 7.00
C GLY A 31 6.43 -17.45 5.74
N LEU A 32 5.74 -18.10 4.79
CA LEU A 32 5.28 -17.45 3.56
C LEU A 32 4.29 -16.31 3.81
N LEU A 33 3.38 -16.47 4.77
CA LEU A 33 2.42 -15.41 5.09
C LEU A 33 3.12 -14.17 5.64
N ARG A 34 4.10 -14.33 6.54
CA ARG A 34 4.91 -13.21 7.05
C ARG A 34 5.71 -12.53 5.95
N ALA A 35 6.32 -13.31 5.04
CA ALA A 35 7.05 -12.76 3.91
C ALA A 35 6.14 -11.95 2.97
N ARG A 36 4.93 -12.43 2.70
CA ARG A 36 3.92 -11.69 1.92
C ARG A 36 3.53 -10.39 2.61
N MET A 37 3.25 -10.39 3.90
CA MET A 37 2.93 -9.17 4.66
C MET A 37 4.05 -8.14 4.57
N SER A 38 5.31 -8.56 4.75
CA SER A 38 6.47 -7.67 4.62
C SER A 38 6.61 -7.08 3.21
N GLY A 39 6.38 -7.89 2.17
CA GLY A 39 6.37 -7.43 0.78
C GLY A 39 5.25 -6.42 0.50
N ASN A 40 4.05 -6.63 1.04
CA ASN A 40 2.93 -5.71 0.93
C ASN A 40 3.23 -4.37 1.65
N GLU A 41 3.82 -4.42 2.85
CA GLU A 41 4.25 -3.21 3.58
C GLU A 41 5.29 -2.42 2.79
N ALA A 42 6.29 -3.07 2.21
CA ALA A 42 7.29 -2.41 1.37
C ALA A 42 6.66 -1.78 0.12
N SER A 43 5.69 -2.45 -0.51
CA SER A 43 4.92 -1.90 -1.64
C SER A 43 4.08 -0.68 -1.24
N ALA A 44 3.47 -0.70 -0.06
CA ALA A 44 2.71 0.43 0.48
C ALA A 44 3.60 1.66 0.71
N ILE A 45 4.78 1.47 1.31
CA ILE A 45 5.79 2.53 1.48
C ILE A 45 6.25 3.07 0.12
N GLY A 46 6.49 2.20 -0.86
CA GLY A 46 6.83 2.60 -2.23
C GLY A 46 5.74 3.45 -2.88
N SER A 47 4.47 3.10 -2.65
CA SER A 47 3.33 3.87 -3.15
C SER A 47 3.25 5.28 -2.51
N LEU A 48 3.48 5.41 -1.20
CA LEU A 48 3.53 6.72 -0.53
C LEU A 48 4.70 7.58 -1.02
N ARG A 49 5.88 6.99 -1.26
CA ARG A 49 7.02 7.72 -1.86
C ARG A 49 6.71 8.21 -3.27
N ALA A 50 6.01 7.40 -4.08
CA ALA A 50 5.58 7.81 -5.40
C ALA A 50 4.56 8.97 -5.33
N ILE A 51 3.63 8.95 -4.37
CA ILE A 51 2.70 10.05 -4.11
C ILE A 51 3.47 11.31 -3.71
N ASN A 52 4.43 11.24 -2.76
CA ASN A 52 5.24 12.39 -2.37
C ASN A 52 5.95 13.03 -3.58
N THR A 53 6.54 12.22 -4.45
CA THR A 53 7.19 12.71 -5.67
C THR A 53 6.18 13.35 -6.63
N ALA A 54 5.01 12.74 -6.80
CA ALA A 54 3.94 13.26 -7.63
C ALA A 54 3.40 14.59 -7.09
N GLU A 55 3.23 14.73 -5.78
CA GLU A 55 2.78 15.95 -5.11
C GLU A 55 3.79 17.09 -5.25
N VAL A 56 5.08 16.81 -5.17
CA VAL A 56 6.13 17.82 -5.45
C VAL A 56 6.03 18.34 -6.88
N ASN A 57 5.86 17.45 -7.86
CA ASN A 57 5.69 17.84 -9.26
C ASN A 57 4.38 18.62 -9.48
N TYR A 58 3.29 18.16 -8.86
CA TYR A 58 2.01 18.84 -8.92
C TYR A 58 2.09 20.27 -8.30
N SER A 59 2.76 20.41 -7.16
CA SER A 59 2.88 21.70 -6.48
C SER A 59 3.68 22.73 -7.28
N GLN A 60 4.67 22.28 -8.07
CA GLN A 60 5.42 23.17 -8.96
C GLN A 60 4.56 23.74 -10.11
N GLN A 61 3.60 22.96 -10.60
CA GLN A 61 2.70 23.39 -11.67
C GLN A 61 1.48 24.11 -11.14
N CYS A 62 0.89 23.62 -10.05
CA CYS A 62 -0.43 24.02 -9.55
C CYS A 62 -0.37 24.98 -8.35
N ASN A 63 0.83 25.42 -7.93
CA ASN A 63 1.08 26.29 -6.78
C ASN A 63 0.52 25.76 -5.44
N GLY A 64 0.28 24.45 -5.33
CA GLY A 64 -0.24 23.80 -4.14
C GLY A 64 -0.36 22.30 -4.35
N TYR A 65 -0.83 21.56 -3.37
CA TYR A 65 -0.90 20.10 -3.38
C TYR A 65 -2.26 19.59 -3.85
N ALA A 66 -2.28 18.43 -4.48
CA ALA A 66 -3.50 17.77 -4.93
C ALA A 66 -4.31 17.24 -3.74
N PRO A 67 -5.63 17.50 -3.68
CA PRO A 67 -6.48 17.02 -2.59
C PRO A 67 -6.89 15.54 -2.74
N VAL A 68 -6.71 14.93 -3.91
CA VAL A 68 -7.09 13.53 -4.20
C VAL A 68 -6.21 12.94 -5.30
N LEU A 69 -6.09 11.61 -5.32
CA LEU A 69 -5.25 10.88 -6.29
C LEU A 69 -5.61 11.16 -7.76
N THR A 70 -6.89 11.38 -8.06
CA THR A 70 -7.36 11.65 -9.42
C THR A 70 -6.82 12.94 -10.01
N GLU A 71 -6.54 13.95 -9.18
CA GLU A 71 -5.96 15.23 -9.60
C GLU A 71 -4.53 15.09 -10.10
N LEU A 72 -3.75 14.18 -9.52
CA LEU A 72 -2.39 13.87 -9.96
C LEU A 72 -2.32 13.32 -11.39
N LYS A 73 -3.43 12.73 -11.86
CA LYS A 73 -3.58 12.33 -13.27
C LYS A 73 -4.06 13.49 -14.14
N ALA A 74 -5.07 14.24 -13.67
CA ALA A 74 -5.71 15.29 -14.46
C ALA A 74 -4.74 16.40 -14.83
N ALA A 75 -3.86 16.81 -13.93
CA ALA A 75 -2.92 17.90 -14.15
C ALA A 75 -1.69 17.52 -15.00
N GLY A 76 -1.23 16.26 -15.00
CA GLY A 76 0.02 15.96 -15.73
C GLY A 76 0.46 14.50 -15.74
N ASN A 77 -0.41 13.55 -15.37
CA ASN A 77 -0.04 12.12 -15.25
C ASN A 77 1.17 11.87 -14.35
N TYR A 78 1.24 12.57 -13.21
CA TYR A 78 2.37 12.48 -12.27
C TYR A 78 2.45 11.14 -11.55
N LEU A 79 1.37 10.36 -11.57
CA LEU A 79 1.28 9.04 -10.94
C LEU A 79 0.67 8.03 -11.91
N SER A 80 1.03 6.76 -11.75
CA SER A 80 0.57 5.68 -12.62
C SER A 80 -0.96 5.55 -12.64
N PRO A 81 -1.58 5.14 -13.76
CA PRO A 81 -3.03 5.04 -13.91
C PRO A 81 -3.71 4.11 -12.90
N ASP A 82 -3.00 3.06 -12.44
CA ASP A 82 -3.48 2.14 -11.42
C ASP A 82 -3.63 2.80 -10.04
N MET A 83 -2.87 3.85 -9.77
CA MET A 83 -2.92 4.62 -8.53
C MET A 83 -3.87 5.83 -8.58
N THR A 84 -4.34 6.21 -9.77
CA THR A 84 -5.16 7.40 -9.99
C THR A 84 -6.57 7.10 -10.49
N ALA A 85 -6.96 5.83 -10.46
CA ALA A 85 -8.27 5.39 -10.95
C ALA A 85 -9.44 5.95 -10.11
N THR A 86 -9.22 6.09 -8.80
CA THR A 86 -10.21 6.58 -7.83
C THR A 86 -9.50 7.34 -6.70
N ALA A 87 -10.25 8.05 -5.85
CA ALA A 87 -9.70 8.76 -4.70
C ALA A 87 -9.05 7.83 -3.65
N SER A 88 -9.37 6.53 -3.69
CA SER A 88 -8.80 5.51 -2.80
C SER A 88 -8.58 4.24 -3.61
N VAL A 89 -7.37 3.68 -3.58
CA VAL A 89 -6.97 2.55 -4.42
C VAL A 89 -6.47 1.39 -3.57
N ALA A 90 -6.96 0.20 -3.86
CA ALA A 90 -6.46 -1.04 -3.26
C ALA A 90 -5.26 -1.56 -4.07
N LYS A 91 -4.07 -1.62 -3.46
CA LYS A 91 -2.84 -2.11 -4.08
C LYS A 91 -2.02 -2.94 -3.11
N SER A 92 -1.58 -4.12 -3.53
CA SER A 92 -0.75 -5.03 -2.73
C SER A 92 -1.28 -5.26 -1.31
N GLY A 93 -2.60 -5.46 -1.15
CA GLY A 93 -3.23 -5.70 0.15
C GLY A 93 -3.36 -4.47 1.05
N TYR A 94 -3.12 -3.26 0.52
CA TYR A 94 -3.29 -1.98 1.20
C TYR A 94 -4.29 -1.09 0.48
N THR A 95 -5.07 -0.35 1.23
CA THR A 95 -5.84 0.78 0.71
C THR A 95 -4.98 2.04 0.80
N VAL A 96 -4.66 2.62 -0.35
CA VAL A 96 -3.91 3.88 -0.46
C VAL A 96 -4.89 5.01 -0.74
N THR A 97 -4.81 6.07 0.06
CA THR A 97 -5.70 7.23 -0.04
C THR A 97 -4.87 8.51 0.00
N LEU A 98 -5.22 9.48 -0.82
CA LEU A 98 -4.74 10.85 -0.76
C LEU A 98 -5.91 11.76 -0.40
N ALA A 99 -5.71 12.64 0.54
CA ALA A 99 -6.68 13.61 1.02
C ALA A 99 -6.02 14.96 1.34
N ALA A 100 -6.81 15.97 1.50
CA ALA A 100 -6.36 17.22 2.09
C ALA A 100 -5.87 16.99 3.52
N GLY A 101 -4.74 17.57 3.88
CA GLY A 101 -4.16 17.44 5.22
C GLY A 101 -4.91 18.27 6.27
N ALA A 102 -4.55 18.06 7.54
CA ALA A 102 -5.13 18.83 8.63
C ALA A 102 -4.77 20.33 8.49
N GLY A 103 -5.77 21.20 8.64
CA GLY A 103 -5.59 22.64 8.45
C GLY A 103 -5.44 23.08 6.98
N ASN A 104 -5.77 22.20 6.03
CA ASN A 104 -5.72 22.56 4.61
C ASN A 104 -6.62 23.77 4.29
N SER A 105 -6.09 24.68 3.49
CA SER A 105 -6.85 25.77 2.85
C SER A 105 -6.80 25.58 1.34
N VAL A 106 -7.98 25.57 0.70
CA VAL A 106 -8.07 25.52 -0.76
C VAL A 106 -7.58 26.85 -1.32
N LEU A 107 -6.69 26.80 -2.32
CA LEU A 107 -6.15 27.97 -2.97
C LEU A 107 -7.21 28.59 -3.90
N ALA A 108 -7.47 29.89 -3.71
CA ALA A 108 -8.50 30.60 -4.45
C ALA A 108 -8.19 30.74 -5.95
N THR A 109 -6.90 30.81 -6.30
CA THR A 109 -6.44 30.94 -7.69
C THR A 109 -5.74 29.66 -8.11
N GLN A 110 -6.35 28.95 -9.03
CA GLN A 110 -5.77 27.74 -9.62
C GLN A 110 -4.90 28.10 -10.83
N ALA A 111 -3.76 27.45 -10.99
CA ALA A 111 -2.94 27.57 -12.19
C ALA A 111 -3.66 26.87 -13.37
N SER A 112 -3.30 27.27 -14.60
CA SER A 112 -3.89 26.69 -15.81
C SER A 112 -3.61 25.18 -15.88
N GLY A 113 -4.66 24.39 -16.08
CA GLY A 113 -4.59 22.94 -16.12
C GLY A 113 -4.75 22.23 -14.76
N CYS A 114 -4.94 22.99 -13.68
CA CYS A 114 -5.22 22.47 -12.34
C CYS A 114 -6.68 22.69 -11.97
N THR A 115 -7.34 21.70 -11.42
CA THR A 115 -8.76 21.78 -11.03
C THR A 115 -8.95 22.05 -9.54
N ALA A 116 -8.00 21.61 -8.70
CA ALA A 116 -7.98 21.88 -7.27
C ALA A 116 -6.55 21.86 -6.74
N SER A 117 -6.22 22.74 -5.81
CA SER A 117 -4.97 22.69 -5.06
C SER A 117 -5.18 23.21 -3.64
N GLY A 118 -4.40 22.69 -2.71
CA GLY A 118 -4.45 23.05 -1.31
C GLY A 118 -3.07 23.36 -0.73
N THR A 119 -3.05 23.89 0.49
CA THR A 119 -1.81 24.27 1.19
C THR A 119 -1.02 23.08 1.72
N ASN A 120 -1.68 21.94 1.92
CA ASN A 120 -1.06 20.70 2.42
C ASN A 120 -1.84 19.48 1.91
N PHE A 121 -1.23 18.30 2.07
CA PHE A 121 -1.85 17.01 1.76
C PHE A 121 -1.60 16.00 2.86
N TYR A 122 -2.36 14.92 2.83
CA TYR A 122 -2.18 13.74 3.65
C TYR A 122 -2.38 12.50 2.81
N ALA A 123 -1.35 11.65 2.73
CA ALA A 123 -1.50 10.36 2.09
C ALA A 123 -1.36 9.25 3.13
N SER A 124 -2.19 8.22 3.03
CA SER A 124 -2.15 7.08 3.93
C SER A 124 -2.24 5.75 3.18
N ALA A 125 -1.65 4.71 3.75
CA ALA A 125 -1.75 3.34 3.31
C ALA A 125 -2.13 2.45 4.50
N VAL A 126 -3.31 1.86 4.45
CA VAL A 126 -3.89 1.05 5.53
C VAL A 126 -4.07 -0.37 5.05
N PRO A 127 -3.65 -1.41 5.81
CA PRO A 127 -3.84 -2.80 5.39
C PRO A 127 -5.33 -3.14 5.27
N LEU A 128 -5.74 -3.81 4.20
CA LEU A 128 -7.11 -4.27 3.99
C LEU A 128 -7.58 -5.19 5.12
N THR A 129 -6.68 -6.04 5.60
CA THR A 129 -6.94 -6.92 6.73
C THR A 129 -5.70 -7.00 7.60
N LYS A 130 -5.74 -6.37 8.78
CA LYS A 130 -4.64 -6.40 9.76
C LYS A 130 -4.30 -7.84 10.15
N GLY A 131 -2.99 -8.18 10.12
CA GLY A 131 -2.49 -9.51 10.45
C GLY A 131 -2.55 -10.53 9.29
N SER A 132 -3.14 -10.15 8.15
CA SER A 132 -3.19 -10.97 6.92
C SER A 132 -2.50 -10.29 5.75
N THR A 133 -2.87 -9.07 5.41
CA THR A 133 -2.25 -8.31 4.32
C THR A 133 -1.10 -7.42 4.78
N GLY A 134 -1.08 -7.04 6.06
CA GLY A 134 -0.03 -6.29 6.72
C GLY A 134 -0.35 -6.08 8.20
N THR A 135 0.61 -5.60 8.96
CA THR A 135 0.45 -5.33 10.41
C THR A 135 0.43 -3.84 10.72
N ARG A 136 1.16 -3.04 9.94
CA ARG A 136 1.32 -1.60 10.14
C ARG A 136 0.58 -0.82 9.08
N ALA A 137 0.04 0.33 9.44
CA ALA A 137 -0.39 1.36 8.49
C ALA A 137 0.67 2.44 8.38
N PHE A 138 0.64 3.19 7.28
CA PHE A 138 1.62 4.22 6.97
C PHE A 138 0.93 5.52 6.60
N GLY A 139 1.59 6.65 6.83
CA GLY A 139 1.12 7.97 6.43
C GLY A 139 2.27 8.90 6.11
N THR A 140 2.01 9.91 5.29
CA THR A 140 2.95 10.95 4.91
C THR A 140 2.20 12.26 4.63
N ASP A 141 2.90 13.37 4.68
CA ASP A 141 2.43 14.71 4.41
C ASP A 141 3.42 15.50 3.56
N GLU A 142 3.24 16.81 3.47
CA GLU A 142 4.10 17.74 2.72
C GLU A 142 5.56 17.76 3.20
N GLN A 143 5.86 17.26 4.41
CA GLN A 143 7.23 17.12 4.89
C GLN A 143 7.96 15.92 4.25
N GLY A 144 7.22 15.04 3.57
CA GLY A 144 7.77 13.89 2.85
C GLY A 144 8.24 12.74 3.74
N THR A 145 8.16 12.90 5.06
CA THR A 145 8.53 11.85 6.02
C THR A 145 7.43 10.79 6.07
N ILE A 146 7.83 9.51 6.06
CA ILE A 146 6.86 8.41 6.19
C ILE A 146 6.77 7.98 7.65
N TRP A 147 5.57 8.03 8.16
CA TRP A 147 5.20 7.59 9.50
C TRP A 147 4.53 6.24 9.46
N GLN A 148 4.73 5.46 10.49
CA GLN A 148 4.08 4.16 10.69
C GLN A 148 3.20 4.17 11.93
N ASN A 149 2.15 3.34 11.91
CA ASN A 149 1.33 3.04 13.07
C ASN A 149 1.15 1.52 13.19
N SER A 150 1.71 0.93 14.23
CA SER A 150 1.60 -0.52 14.48
C SER A 150 0.21 -0.96 14.94
N ALA A 151 -0.68 0.00 15.25
CA ALA A 151 -2.09 -0.29 15.45
C ALA A 151 -2.83 -0.72 14.17
N GLY A 152 -2.21 -0.51 12.97
CA GLY A 152 -2.81 -0.86 11.67
C GLY A 152 -3.90 0.11 11.21
N THR A 153 -4.01 1.26 11.82
CA THR A 153 -4.87 2.39 11.43
C THR A 153 -4.02 3.54 10.92
N ALA A 154 -4.57 4.36 10.02
CA ALA A 154 -3.86 5.51 9.48
C ALA A 154 -3.31 6.39 10.62
N PRO A 155 -2.01 6.79 10.57
CA PRO A 155 -1.45 7.70 11.57
C PRO A 155 -2.22 9.03 11.56
N PRO A 156 -2.67 9.55 12.71
CA PRO A 156 -3.37 10.84 12.77
C PRO A 156 -2.44 12.02 12.51
N GLN A 157 -2.98 13.10 11.96
CA GLN A 157 -2.30 14.38 11.83
C GLN A 157 -2.63 15.34 13.00
N PRO A 158 -1.70 16.20 13.45
CA PRO A 158 -0.29 16.25 13.03
C PRO A 158 0.49 15.03 13.52
N PHE A 159 1.47 14.60 12.72
CA PHE A 159 2.27 13.43 13.10
C PHE A 159 3.14 13.71 14.32
N THR A 160 2.97 12.90 15.35
CA THR A 160 3.79 12.93 16.56
C THR A 160 4.20 11.50 16.94
N ALA A 161 5.45 11.31 17.29
CA ALA A 161 5.91 10.01 17.77
C ALA A 161 5.33 9.74 19.15
N ALA A 162 4.39 8.80 19.25
CA ALA A 162 3.75 8.42 20.50
C ALA A 162 3.17 7.00 20.41
N GLY A 163 3.44 6.16 21.40
CA GLY A 163 2.87 4.83 21.52
C GLY A 163 3.17 3.94 20.31
N THR A 164 2.18 3.72 19.44
CA THR A 164 2.28 2.87 18.24
C THR A 164 2.77 3.62 17.00
N ILE A 165 2.95 4.95 17.09
CA ILE A 165 3.29 5.84 15.97
C ILE A 165 4.78 6.19 16.02
N GLY A 166 5.47 6.06 14.91
CA GLY A 166 6.88 6.41 14.77
C GLY A 166 7.28 6.65 13.32
N VAL A 167 8.45 7.24 13.13
CA VAL A 167 9.05 7.46 11.80
C VAL A 167 9.63 6.16 11.28
N ILE A 168 9.52 5.91 9.98
CA ILE A 168 10.25 4.83 9.32
C ILE A 168 11.65 5.36 8.98
N GLN A 169 12.65 4.69 9.51
CA GLN A 169 14.05 4.93 9.20
C GLN A 169 14.48 4.21 7.92
#